data_7da2eda8caca89ffba64e0bcf8000bd2
#
_entry.id   7da2eda8caca89ffba64e0bcf8000bd2
#
_cell.length_a   1.000
_cell.length_b   1.000
_cell.length_c   1.000
_cell.angle_alpha   90.00
_cell.angle_beta   90.00
_cell.angle_gamma   90.00
#
_symmetry.space_group_name_H-M   'P 1'
#
loop_
_entity.id
_entity.type
_entity.pdbx_description
1 polymer ?
#
loop_
_entity_poly.entity_id
_entity_poly.type
_entity_poly.pdbx_seq_one_letter_code
_entity_poly.pdbx_strand_id
1 'polypeptide(L)'
;MDPNVIKIVIADDHAIFRDGLRRLLATQEDFQVLAEASDGKEAIALATELKPDVLLLDLAMPRVPGMEVLRELAKQELPLRTILLTAAIQPFAVTTALQLGARGIVLKASPPELLLKSIRSVCEGQFWVGSEAVNAWARSGQPLGGGFGLTTREVEIIASIKEGNSNREIASKLAISEETVKRHLSNIYGKLGVNSRLELAVLASEQHLGAD
;
A
#
# COMPACT_ATOMS: atom_id res chain seq x y z
N MET A 1 -27.46 -9.17 -1.09
CA MET A 1 -26.11 -8.79 -0.62
C MET A 1 -25.86 -7.41 -1.14
N ASP A 2 -25.56 -6.49 -0.26
CA ASP A 2 -25.31 -5.10 -0.64
C ASP A 2 -24.02 -5.07 -1.50
N PRO A 3 -24.03 -4.55 -2.73
CA PRO A 3 -22.89 -4.62 -3.63
C PRO A 3 -21.69 -3.76 -3.21
N ASN A 4 -21.79 -3.12 -2.06
CA ASN A 4 -20.79 -2.15 -1.60
C ASN A 4 -20.04 -2.56 -0.31
N VAL A 5 -20.23 -3.78 0.20
CA VAL A 5 -19.58 -4.27 1.43
C VAL A 5 -18.25 -4.93 1.10
N ILE A 6 -17.15 -4.38 1.62
CA ILE A 6 -15.80 -4.91 1.47
C ILE A 6 -15.61 -6.10 2.42
N LYS A 7 -15.32 -7.26 1.86
CA LYS A 7 -15.10 -8.52 2.58
C LYS A 7 -13.64 -8.65 2.97
N ILE A 8 -13.37 -8.87 4.25
CA ILE A 8 -12.03 -8.81 4.83
C ILE A 8 -11.72 -10.14 5.55
N VAL A 9 -10.52 -10.66 5.35
CA VAL A 9 -9.91 -11.69 6.20
C VAL A 9 -8.75 -11.03 6.95
N ILE A 10 -8.63 -11.33 8.26
CA ILE A 10 -7.56 -10.84 9.13
C ILE A 10 -6.62 -12.01 9.43
N ALA A 11 -5.32 -11.83 9.19
CA ALA A 11 -4.29 -12.83 9.49
C ALA A 11 -3.20 -12.19 10.37
N ASP A 12 -3.16 -12.58 11.65
CA ASP A 12 -2.22 -12.08 12.65
C ASP A 12 -2.10 -13.12 13.78
N ASP A 13 -0.93 -13.41 14.28
CA ASP A 13 -0.75 -14.39 15.36
C ASP A 13 -1.06 -13.82 16.76
N HIS A 14 -1.12 -12.48 16.89
CA HIS A 14 -1.44 -11.80 18.14
C HIS A 14 -2.96 -11.69 18.35
N ALA A 15 -3.53 -12.56 19.18
CA ALA A 15 -4.97 -12.63 19.41
C ALA A 15 -5.61 -11.29 19.85
N ILE A 16 -4.92 -10.52 20.72
CA ILE A 16 -5.42 -9.22 21.20
C ILE A 16 -5.48 -8.20 20.05
N PHE A 17 -4.47 -8.17 19.20
CA PHE A 17 -4.42 -7.27 18.06
C PHE A 17 -5.51 -7.64 17.04
N ARG A 18 -5.69 -8.92 16.77
CA ARG A 18 -6.72 -9.45 15.87
C ARG A 18 -8.14 -9.11 16.36
N ASP A 19 -8.43 -9.29 17.68
CA ASP A 19 -9.72 -8.89 18.27
C ASP A 19 -9.94 -7.38 18.19
N GLY A 20 -8.89 -6.59 18.40
CA GLY A 20 -8.93 -5.13 18.24
C GLY A 20 -9.27 -4.71 16.81
N LEU A 21 -8.64 -5.32 15.81
CA LEU A 21 -8.94 -5.09 14.39
C LEU A 21 -10.38 -5.47 14.06
N ARG A 22 -10.84 -6.63 14.49
CA ARG A 22 -12.22 -7.08 14.26
C ARG A 22 -13.23 -6.09 14.82
N ARG A 23 -13.02 -5.60 16.05
CA ARG A 23 -13.89 -4.59 16.67
C ARG A 23 -13.85 -3.27 15.91
N LEU A 24 -12.66 -2.81 15.51
CA LEU A 24 -12.50 -1.59 14.73
C LEU A 24 -13.26 -1.68 13.39
N LEU A 25 -13.07 -2.77 12.65
CA LEU A 25 -13.73 -2.96 11.36
C LEU A 25 -15.25 -3.08 11.50
N ALA A 26 -15.74 -3.70 12.58
CA ALA A 26 -17.17 -3.81 12.87
C ALA A 26 -17.86 -2.46 13.16
N THR A 27 -17.11 -1.38 13.41
CA THR A 27 -17.69 -0.03 13.53
C THR A 27 -18.06 0.59 12.18
N GLN A 28 -17.64 -0.02 11.08
CA GLN A 28 -17.85 0.48 9.71
C GLN A 28 -18.94 -0.34 9.02
N GLU A 29 -19.95 0.34 8.46
CA GLU A 29 -21.08 -0.32 7.78
C GLU A 29 -20.68 -0.95 6.44
N ASP A 30 -19.61 -0.42 5.82
CA ASP A 30 -19.06 -0.87 4.53
C ASP A 30 -18.04 -2.01 4.65
N PHE A 31 -17.78 -2.56 5.85
CA PHE A 31 -16.82 -3.63 6.06
C PHE A 31 -17.45 -4.88 6.67
N GLN A 32 -17.03 -6.05 6.19
CA GLN A 32 -17.40 -7.36 6.73
C GLN A 32 -16.18 -8.23 6.95
N VAL A 33 -15.86 -8.56 8.19
CA VAL A 33 -14.85 -9.57 8.52
C VAL A 33 -15.44 -10.95 8.30
N LEU A 34 -14.90 -11.69 7.33
CA LEU A 34 -15.36 -13.04 6.99
C LEU A 34 -14.76 -14.10 7.92
N ALA A 35 -13.47 -13.96 8.23
CA ALA A 35 -12.73 -14.91 9.05
C ALA A 35 -11.46 -14.29 9.61
N GLU A 36 -10.89 -14.99 10.59
CA GLU A 36 -9.62 -14.67 11.23
C GLU A 36 -8.67 -15.86 11.10
N ALA A 37 -7.40 -15.61 10.80
CA ALA A 37 -6.32 -16.60 10.76
C ALA A 37 -5.28 -16.28 11.83
N SER A 38 -4.77 -17.30 12.48
CA SER A 38 -3.73 -17.20 13.52
C SER A 38 -2.33 -17.53 12.99
N ASP A 39 -2.23 -17.97 11.75
CA ASP A 39 -0.97 -18.27 11.07
C ASP A 39 -1.11 -18.21 9.53
N GLY A 40 0.05 -18.24 8.84
CA GLY A 40 0.06 -18.08 7.39
C GLY A 40 -0.58 -19.25 6.62
N LYS A 41 -0.57 -20.48 7.15
CA LYS A 41 -1.21 -21.62 6.48
C LYS A 41 -2.73 -21.46 6.50
N GLU A 42 -3.28 -21.07 7.63
CA GLU A 42 -4.70 -20.76 7.79
C GLU A 42 -5.10 -19.57 6.92
N ALA A 43 -4.25 -18.53 6.86
CA ALA A 43 -4.47 -17.36 6.02
C ALA A 43 -4.58 -17.71 4.52
N ILE A 44 -3.71 -18.59 4.00
CA ILE A 44 -3.77 -19.06 2.61
C ILE A 44 -5.06 -19.84 2.37
N ALA A 45 -5.42 -20.78 3.27
CA ALA A 45 -6.63 -21.59 3.13
C ALA A 45 -7.89 -20.70 3.09
N LEU A 46 -8.05 -19.79 4.05
CA LEU A 46 -9.20 -18.89 4.14
C LEU A 46 -9.26 -17.91 2.94
N ALA A 47 -8.13 -17.37 2.50
CA ALA A 47 -8.09 -16.49 1.33
C ALA A 47 -8.54 -17.22 0.05
N THR A 48 -8.12 -18.48 -0.11
CA THR A 48 -8.47 -19.32 -1.27
C THR A 48 -9.94 -19.71 -1.26
N GLU A 49 -10.47 -20.12 -0.09
CA GLU A 49 -11.84 -20.58 0.08
C GLU A 49 -12.86 -19.45 0.03
N LEU A 50 -12.64 -18.39 0.81
CA LEU A 50 -13.60 -17.30 1.01
C LEU A 50 -13.49 -16.20 -0.05
N LYS A 51 -12.37 -16.10 -0.75
CA LYS A 51 -12.10 -15.10 -1.79
C LYS A 51 -12.47 -13.69 -1.32
N PRO A 52 -11.87 -13.18 -0.22
CA PRO A 52 -12.17 -11.86 0.29
C PRO A 52 -11.69 -10.78 -0.69
N ASP A 53 -12.22 -9.55 -0.55
CA ASP A 53 -11.75 -8.40 -1.30
C ASP A 53 -10.38 -7.93 -0.79
N VAL A 54 -10.19 -8.02 0.55
CA VAL A 54 -8.96 -7.59 1.23
C VAL A 54 -8.48 -8.66 2.23
N LEU A 55 -7.19 -8.93 2.21
CA LEU A 55 -6.48 -9.67 3.26
C LEU A 55 -5.62 -8.69 4.06
N LEU A 56 -5.90 -8.53 5.34
CA LEU A 56 -4.99 -7.88 6.29
C LEU A 56 -4.01 -8.94 6.78
N LEU A 57 -2.73 -8.78 6.49
CA LEU A 57 -1.72 -9.83 6.67
C LEU A 57 -0.55 -9.35 7.51
N ASP A 58 -0.35 -9.95 8.68
CA ASP A 58 0.87 -9.73 9.45
C ASP A 58 2.09 -10.38 8.77
N LEU A 59 3.21 -9.67 8.79
CA LEU A 59 4.48 -10.18 8.28
C LEU A 59 5.12 -11.21 9.21
N ALA A 60 4.95 -11.06 10.51
CA ALA A 60 5.70 -11.81 11.53
C ALA A 60 4.88 -12.96 12.14
N MET A 61 4.28 -13.79 11.32
CA MET A 61 3.53 -14.97 11.80
C MET A 61 4.40 -16.22 11.92
N PRO A 62 4.09 -17.12 12.87
CA PRO A 62 4.78 -18.41 12.98
C PRO A 62 4.43 -19.35 11.83
N ARG A 63 5.25 -20.40 11.65
CA ARG A 63 5.10 -21.46 10.63
C ARG A 63 5.28 -20.97 9.20
N VAL A 64 4.40 -20.13 8.71
CA VAL A 64 4.46 -19.52 7.37
C VAL A 64 4.45 -18.00 7.53
N PRO A 65 5.61 -17.33 7.36
CA PRO A 65 5.68 -15.87 7.42
C PRO A 65 4.84 -15.17 6.35
N GLY A 66 4.36 -13.96 6.65
CA GLY A 66 3.49 -13.21 5.74
C GLY A 66 4.05 -13.02 4.32
N MET A 67 5.36 -12.90 4.16
CA MET A 67 6.00 -12.83 2.85
C MET A 67 5.86 -14.13 2.03
N GLU A 68 5.83 -15.29 2.69
CA GLU A 68 5.57 -16.56 2.01
C GLU A 68 4.09 -16.72 1.67
N VAL A 69 3.20 -16.29 2.57
CA VAL A 69 1.76 -16.22 2.28
C VAL A 69 1.52 -15.40 1.01
N LEU A 70 2.12 -14.21 0.93
CA LEU A 70 1.98 -13.32 -0.22
C LEU A 70 2.48 -13.98 -1.51
N ARG A 71 3.63 -14.68 -1.44
CA ARG A 71 4.20 -15.41 -2.58
C ARG A 71 3.30 -16.57 -3.05
N GLU A 72 2.69 -17.31 -2.12
CA GLU A 72 1.78 -18.40 -2.46
C GLU A 72 0.47 -17.88 -3.07
N LEU A 73 -0.08 -16.80 -2.54
CA LEU A 73 -1.30 -16.19 -3.07
C LEU A 73 -1.08 -15.55 -4.45
N ALA A 74 0.10 -14.99 -4.70
CA ALA A 74 0.45 -14.44 -6.02
C ALA A 74 0.43 -15.50 -7.14
N LYS A 75 0.70 -16.78 -6.84
CA LYS A 75 0.63 -17.89 -7.80
C LYS A 75 -0.80 -18.26 -8.18
N GLN A 76 -1.77 -17.90 -7.35
CA GLN A 76 -3.17 -18.32 -7.52
C GLN A 76 -4.02 -17.34 -8.33
N GLU A 77 -3.44 -16.17 -8.72
CA GLU A 77 -4.11 -15.11 -9.49
C GLU A 77 -5.48 -14.70 -8.91
N LEU A 78 -5.62 -14.73 -7.58
CA LEU A 78 -6.86 -14.35 -6.92
C LEU A 78 -7.11 -12.84 -7.07
N PRO A 79 -8.36 -12.39 -7.23
CA PRO A 79 -8.72 -10.96 -7.28
C PRO A 79 -8.67 -10.32 -5.87
N LEU A 80 -7.67 -10.69 -5.09
CA LEU A 80 -7.45 -10.34 -3.71
C LEU A 80 -6.47 -9.19 -3.60
N ARG A 81 -6.75 -8.24 -2.72
CA ARG A 81 -5.85 -7.13 -2.38
C ARG A 81 -5.26 -7.38 -1.01
N THR A 82 -3.95 -7.50 -0.92
CA THR A 82 -3.28 -7.71 0.37
C THR A 82 -2.74 -6.41 0.92
N ILE A 83 -3.10 -6.10 2.17
CA ILE A 83 -2.49 -5.04 2.98
C ILE A 83 -1.63 -5.71 4.05
N LEU A 84 -0.35 -5.38 4.04
CA LEU A 84 0.58 -5.86 5.05
C LEU A 84 0.49 -5.03 6.31
N LEU A 85 0.39 -5.70 7.46
CA LEU A 85 0.49 -5.12 8.78
C LEU A 85 1.87 -5.46 9.35
N THR A 86 2.60 -4.48 9.85
CA THR A 86 3.93 -4.72 10.41
C THR A 86 4.22 -3.83 11.59
N ALA A 87 4.96 -4.35 12.58
CA ALA A 87 5.42 -3.54 13.71
C ALA A 87 6.57 -2.58 13.33
N ALA A 88 7.37 -2.96 12.32
CA ALA A 88 8.49 -2.15 11.84
C ALA A 88 8.70 -2.38 10.34
N ILE A 89 9.10 -1.32 9.65
CA ILE A 89 9.31 -1.35 8.20
C ILE A 89 10.80 -1.53 7.92
N GLN A 90 11.10 -2.62 7.22
CA GLN A 90 12.41 -2.84 6.65
C GLN A 90 12.39 -2.48 5.16
N PRO A 91 13.31 -1.63 4.66
CA PRO A 91 13.31 -1.16 3.27
C PRO A 91 13.19 -2.27 2.23
N PHE A 92 13.97 -3.34 2.38
CA PHE A 92 13.96 -4.48 1.47
C PHE A 92 12.61 -5.22 1.47
N ALA A 93 11.95 -5.32 2.62
CA ALA A 93 10.66 -5.99 2.74
C ALA A 93 9.54 -5.25 1.99
N VAL A 94 9.57 -3.91 1.98
CA VAL A 94 8.61 -3.07 1.23
C VAL A 94 8.65 -3.39 -0.27
N THR A 95 9.84 -3.30 -0.87
CA THR A 95 10.00 -3.55 -2.31
C THR A 95 9.56 -4.97 -2.68
N THR A 96 10.03 -5.97 -1.92
CA THR A 96 9.68 -7.37 -2.17
C THR A 96 8.18 -7.61 -2.03
N ALA A 97 7.53 -7.01 -1.01
CA ALA A 97 6.10 -7.14 -0.81
C ALA A 97 5.28 -6.58 -1.98
N LEU A 98 5.63 -5.38 -2.46
CA LEU A 98 4.96 -4.75 -3.60
C LEU A 98 5.17 -5.55 -4.89
N GLN A 99 6.37 -6.09 -5.12
CA GLN A 99 6.66 -6.97 -6.26
C GLN A 99 5.87 -8.28 -6.21
N LEU A 100 5.58 -8.78 -5.02
CA LEU A 100 4.75 -9.96 -4.79
C LEU A 100 3.23 -9.65 -4.83
N GLY A 101 2.84 -8.42 -5.12
CA GLY A 101 1.45 -8.04 -5.33
C GLY A 101 0.74 -7.43 -4.13
N ALA A 102 1.45 -7.11 -3.03
CA ALA A 102 0.84 -6.32 -1.95
C ALA A 102 0.33 -4.97 -2.50
N ARG A 103 -0.84 -4.55 -2.06
CA ARG A 103 -1.48 -3.29 -2.45
C ARG A 103 -1.38 -2.24 -1.36
N GLY A 104 -1.10 -2.65 -0.12
CA GLY A 104 -0.95 -1.74 1.00
C GLY A 104 0.11 -2.20 2.00
N ILE A 105 0.71 -1.24 2.70
CA ILE A 105 1.60 -1.45 3.84
C ILE A 105 1.22 -0.45 4.92
N VAL A 106 0.85 -0.96 6.09
CA VAL A 106 0.43 -0.17 7.25
C VAL A 106 1.20 -0.62 8.48
N LEU A 107 1.71 0.32 9.27
CA LEU A 107 2.30 0.01 10.58
C LEU A 107 1.21 -0.35 11.58
N LYS A 108 1.43 -1.38 12.39
CA LYS A 108 0.53 -1.74 13.51
C LYS A 108 0.38 -0.61 14.53
N ALA A 109 1.35 0.29 14.62
CA ALA A 109 1.31 1.47 15.47
C ALA A 109 0.62 2.69 14.83
N SER A 110 0.19 2.60 13.57
CA SER A 110 -0.51 3.69 12.88
C SER A 110 -1.88 3.96 13.51
N PRO A 111 -2.36 5.22 13.47
CA PRO A 111 -3.74 5.54 13.85
C PRO A 111 -4.76 4.65 13.11
N PRO A 112 -5.82 4.17 13.80
CA PRO A 112 -6.83 3.29 13.20
C PRO A 112 -7.45 3.83 11.92
N GLU A 113 -7.62 5.14 11.82
CA GLU A 113 -8.20 5.82 10.66
C GLU A 113 -7.39 5.60 9.38
N LEU A 114 -6.05 5.46 9.49
CA LEU A 114 -5.19 5.18 8.35
C LEU A 114 -5.41 3.76 7.82
N LEU A 115 -5.65 2.79 8.68
CA LEU A 115 -6.01 1.44 8.25
C LEU A 115 -7.36 1.42 7.52
N LEU A 116 -8.39 2.07 8.08
CA LEU A 116 -9.71 2.15 7.44
C LEU A 116 -9.62 2.82 6.06
N LYS A 117 -8.84 3.90 5.96
CA LYS A 117 -8.59 4.60 4.70
C LYS A 117 -7.80 3.73 3.71
N SER A 118 -6.79 2.99 4.18
CA SER A 118 -6.01 2.10 3.32
C SER A 118 -6.86 1.00 2.69
N ILE A 119 -7.78 0.41 3.44
CA ILE A 119 -8.69 -0.62 2.95
C ILE A 119 -9.55 -0.07 1.79
N ARG A 120 -10.15 1.10 1.96
CA ARG A 120 -10.96 1.73 0.90
C ARG A 120 -10.12 2.05 -0.33
N SER A 121 -8.95 2.67 -0.14
CA SER A 121 -8.05 3.06 -1.23
C SER A 121 -7.59 1.85 -2.07
N VAL A 122 -7.24 0.73 -1.44
CA VAL A 122 -6.82 -0.45 -2.21
C VAL A 122 -8.00 -1.09 -2.94
N CYS A 123 -9.23 -1.00 -2.41
CA CYS A 123 -10.42 -1.46 -3.11
C CYS A 123 -10.75 -0.60 -4.33
N GLU A 124 -10.41 0.68 -4.31
CA GLU A 124 -10.48 1.59 -5.46
C GLU A 124 -9.35 1.38 -6.48
N GLY A 125 -8.48 0.40 -6.24
CA GLY A 125 -7.35 0.08 -7.12
C GLY A 125 -6.10 0.91 -6.90
N GLN A 126 -6.06 1.73 -5.86
CA GLN A 126 -4.89 2.52 -5.48
C GLN A 126 -3.90 1.67 -4.67
N PHE A 127 -2.63 2.10 -4.64
CA PHE A 127 -1.65 1.58 -3.69
C PHE A 127 -1.66 2.44 -2.42
N TRP A 128 -1.56 1.78 -1.27
CA TRP A 128 -1.42 2.47 0.01
C TRP A 128 -0.08 2.12 0.65
N VAL A 129 0.84 3.08 0.68
CA VAL A 129 2.12 2.91 1.36
C VAL A 129 2.30 4.12 2.27
N GLY A 130 2.21 3.91 3.57
CA GLY A 130 2.37 4.99 4.55
C GLY A 130 3.74 5.70 4.40
N SER A 131 3.81 6.97 4.77
CA SER A 131 5.02 7.80 4.64
C SER A 131 6.28 7.16 5.24
N GLU A 132 6.14 6.44 6.35
CA GLU A 132 7.26 5.73 6.98
C GLU A 132 7.75 4.55 6.14
N ALA A 133 6.86 3.82 5.46
CA ALA A 133 7.22 2.75 4.54
C ALA A 133 7.92 3.31 3.31
N VAL A 134 7.43 4.42 2.81
CA VAL A 134 8.04 5.14 1.70
C VAL A 134 9.43 5.63 2.08
N ASN A 135 9.59 6.24 3.26
CA ASN A 135 10.90 6.70 3.77
C ASN A 135 11.87 5.53 4.02
N ALA A 136 11.40 4.40 4.50
CA ALA A 136 12.21 3.19 4.68
C ALA A 136 12.68 2.63 3.34
N TRP A 137 11.77 2.56 2.35
CA TRP A 137 12.11 2.14 0.98
C TRP A 137 13.10 3.09 0.32
N ALA A 138 12.94 4.39 0.51
CA ALA A 138 13.80 5.43 0.01
C ALA A 138 15.26 5.27 0.41
N ARG A 139 15.48 4.89 1.64
CA ARG A 139 16.83 4.61 2.15
C ARG A 139 17.47 3.37 1.54
N SER A 140 16.70 2.54 0.83
CA SER A 140 17.21 1.34 0.16
C SER A 140 17.94 1.58 -1.16
N GLY A 141 17.83 2.79 -1.73
CA GLY A 141 18.44 3.14 -3.02
C GLY A 141 17.83 2.42 -4.24
N GLN A 142 16.66 1.80 -4.09
CA GLN A 142 15.99 1.07 -5.17
C GLN A 142 15.16 2.02 -6.07
N PRO A 143 15.13 1.80 -7.41
CA PRO A 143 14.35 2.64 -8.32
C PRO A 143 12.84 2.60 -8.04
N LEU A 144 12.16 3.74 -8.14
CA LEU A 144 10.70 3.88 -7.93
C LEU A 144 9.82 3.10 -8.90
N GLY A 145 10.32 2.80 -10.08
CA GLY A 145 9.47 2.31 -11.19
C GLY A 145 8.86 0.92 -10.99
N GLY A 146 9.39 0.11 -10.07
CA GLY A 146 8.95 -1.28 -9.93
C GLY A 146 8.04 -1.59 -8.75
N GLY A 147 7.95 -0.73 -7.74
CA GLY A 147 7.31 -1.05 -6.46
C GLY A 147 6.00 -0.32 -6.15
N PHE A 148 5.85 0.93 -6.60
CA PHE A 148 4.68 1.75 -6.27
C PHE A 148 3.65 1.87 -7.39
N GLY A 149 3.79 1.10 -8.47
CA GLY A 149 2.91 1.22 -9.63
C GLY A 149 2.96 2.61 -10.29
N LEU A 150 4.05 3.35 -10.10
CA LEU A 150 4.26 4.63 -10.76
C LEU A 150 4.54 4.40 -12.26
N THR A 151 3.84 5.14 -13.10
CA THR A 151 4.13 5.18 -14.52
C THR A 151 5.40 5.99 -14.79
N THR A 152 6.05 5.76 -15.93
CA THR A 152 7.22 6.57 -16.37
C THR A 152 6.91 8.07 -16.27
N ARG A 153 5.68 8.46 -16.64
CA ARG A 153 5.24 9.85 -16.60
C ARG A 153 5.14 10.42 -15.18
N GLU A 154 4.70 9.62 -14.23
CA GLU A 154 4.64 10.02 -12.82
C GLU A 154 6.04 10.16 -12.23
N VAL A 155 6.98 9.31 -12.61
CA VAL A 155 8.40 9.41 -12.21
C VAL A 155 9.02 10.71 -12.75
N GLU A 156 8.79 11.08 -14.02
CA GLU A 156 9.24 12.34 -14.61
C GLU A 156 8.69 13.57 -13.87
N ILE A 157 7.42 13.52 -13.46
CA ILE A 157 6.80 14.58 -12.68
C ILE A 157 7.43 14.69 -11.28
N ILE A 158 7.68 13.58 -10.61
CA ILE A 158 8.37 13.55 -9.31
C ILE A 158 9.78 14.16 -9.43
N ALA A 159 10.54 13.79 -10.46
CA ALA A 159 11.86 14.35 -10.72
C ALA A 159 11.79 15.87 -10.88
N SER A 160 10.81 16.37 -11.64
CA SER A 160 10.62 17.81 -11.83
C SER A 160 10.20 18.55 -10.54
N ILE A 161 9.47 17.89 -9.65
CA ILE A 161 9.14 18.45 -8.32
C ILE A 161 10.37 18.56 -7.43
N LYS A 162 11.25 17.57 -7.46
CA LYS A 162 12.53 17.59 -6.77
C LYS A 162 13.40 18.77 -7.19
N GLU A 163 13.35 19.14 -8.48
CA GLU A 163 14.02 20.31 -9.03
C GLU A 163 13.35 21.63 -8.62
N GLY A 164 12.22 21.61 -7.92
CA GLY A 164 11.47 22.78 -7.48
C GLY A 164 10.53 23.37 -8.53
N ASN A 165 10.33 22.71 -9.68
CA ASN A 165 9.51 23.23 -10.78
C ASN A 165 8.03 23.35 -10.37
N SER A 166 7.36 24.44 -10.74
CA SER A 166 5.91 24.65 -10.61
C SER A 166 5.12 23.75 -11.56
N ASN A 167 3.81 23.60 -11.35
CA ASN A 167 2.95 22.82 -12.28
C ASN A 167 3.00 23.35 -13.71
N ARG A 168 3.13 24.66 -13.88
CA ARG A 168 3.25 25.31 -15.18
C ARG A 168 4.56 24.94 -15.88
N GLU A 169 5.69 24.95 -15.14
CA GLU A 169 6.99 24.55 -15.68
C GLU A 169 7.02 23.06 -16.02
N ILE A 170 6.45 22.21 -15.17
CA ILE A 170 6.29 20.77 -15.44
C ILE A 170 5.44 20.56 -16.69
N ALA A 171 4.32 21.25 -16.81
CA ALA A 171 3.44 21.18 -17.96
C ALA A 171 4.17 21.54 -19.26
N SER A 172 4.96 22.63 -19.23
CA SER A 172 5.79 23.07 -20.36
C SER A 172 6.90 22.06 -20.68
N LYS A 173 7.67 21.61 -19.66
CA LYS A 173 8.77 20.64 -19.83
C LYS A 173 8.30 19.30 -20.40
N LEU A 174 7.12 18.87 -20.02
CA LEU A 174 6.56 17.58 -20.40
C LEU A 174 5.53 17.63 -21.55
N ALA A 175 5.30 18.82 -22.13
CA ALA A 175 4.36 19.07 -23.24
C ALA A 175 2.92 18.57 -22.95
N ILE A 176 2.41 18.87 -21.72
CA ILE A 176 1.05 18.54 -21.28
C ILE A 176 0.37 19.77 -20.67
N SER A 177 -0.94 19.71 -20.37
CA SER A 177 -1.63 20.79 -19.67
C SER A 177 -1.33 20.80 -18.17
N GLU A 178 -1.41 21.98 -17.51
CA GLU A 178 -1.33 22.07 -16.06
C GLU A 178 -2.39 21.22 -15.34
N GLU A 179 -3.57 21.07 -15.94
CA GLU A 179 -4.64 20.23 -15.42
C GLU A 179 -4.25 18.75 -15.44
N THR A 180 -3.53 18.34 -16.50
CA THR A 180 -2.98 16.98 -16.58
C THR A 180 -1.91 16.75 -15.51
N VAL A 181 -1.06 17.75 -15.24
CA VAL A 181 -0.07 17.67 -14.13
C VAL A 181 -0.78 17.50 -12.79
N LYS A 182 -1.83 18.29 -12.50
CA LYS A 182 -2.60 18.17 -11.25
C LYS A 182 -3.22 16.78 -11.07
N ARG A 183 -3.77 16.21 -12.15
CA ARG A 183 -4.31 14.85 -12.12
C ARG A 183 -3.23 13.80 -11.83
N HIS A 184 -2.06 13.91 -12.46
CA HIS A 184 -0.93 13.03 -12.14
C HIS A 184 -0.47 13.20 -10.70
N LEU A 185 -0.40 14.45 -10.18
CA LEU A 185 -0.04 14.70 -8.78
C LEU A 185 -1.02 14.04 -7.81
N SER A 186 -2.32 14.13 -8.08
CA SER A 186 -3.34 13.45 -7.26
C SER A 186 -3.11 11.93 -7.24
N ASN A 187 -2.81 11.33 -8.40
CA ASN A 187 -2.50 9.90 -8.50
C ASN A 187 -1.19 9.56 -7.76
N ILE A 188 -0.14 10.39 -7.91
CA ILE A 188 1.14 10.22 -7.21
C ILE A 188 0.92 10.28 -5.69
N TYR A 189 0.15 11.26 -5.21
CA TYR A 189 -0.16 11.41 -3.78
C TYR A 189 -0.86 10.16 -3.24
N GLY A 190 -1.85 9.65 -3.98
CA GLY A 190 -2.55 8.41 -3.62
C GLY A 190 -1.62 7.19 -3.61
N LYS A 191 -0.74 7.05 -4.61
CA LYS A 191 0.20 5.92 -4.73
C LYS A 191 1.30 5.94 -3.67
N LEU A 192 1.78 7.13 -3.29
CA LEU A 192 2.88 7.30 -2.34
C LEU A 192 2.41 7.57 -0.90
N GLY A 193 1.09 7.73 -0.68
CA GLY A 193 0.54 8.01 0.64
C GLY A 193 0.95 9.37 1.22
N VAL A 194 1.33 10.34 0.35
CA VAL A 194 1.68 11.71 0.74
C VAL A 194 0.47 12.64 0.52
N ASN A 195 0.36 13.69 1.35
CA ASN A 195 -0.81 14.56 1.33
C ASN A 195 -0.51 15.97 0.78
N SER A 196 0.75 16.26 0.50
CA SER A 196 1.17 17.58 0.05
C SER A 196 2.36 17.52 -0.92
N ARG A 197 2.48 18.60 -1.73
CA ARG A 197 3.64 18.80 -2.59
C ARG A 197 4.95 18.88 -1.81
N LEU A 198 4.91 19.46 -0.60
CA LEU A 198 6.08 19.56 0.25
C LEU A 198 6.55 18.19 0.72
N GLU A 199 5.62 17.34 1.18
CA GLU A 199 5.92 15.96 1.54
C GLU A 199 6.51 15.18 0.36
N LEU A 200 5.92 15.35 -0.83
CA LEU A 200 6.43 14.72 -2.04
C LEU A 200 7.84 15.22 -2.40
N ALA A 201 8.11 16.54 -2.28
CA ALA A 201 9.43 17.12 -2.57
C ALA A 201 10.49 16.64 -1.57
N VAL A 202 10.15 16.57 -0.28
CA VAL A 202 11.05 16.05 0.76
C VAL A 202 11.36 14.59 0.46
N LEU A 203 10.33 13.78 0.23
CA LEU A 203 10.47 12.38 -0.15
C LEU A 203 11.38 12.21 -1.37
N ALA A 204 11.15 12.97 -2.42
CA ALA A 204 11.93 12.92 -3.66
C ALA A 204 13.38 13.39 -3.46
N SER A 205 13.64 14.34 -2.54
CA SER A 205 14.97 14.88 -2.26
C SER A 205 15.82 13.93 -1.42
N GLU A 206 15.22 13.26 -0.45
CA GLU A 206 15.91 12.27 0.39
C GLU A 206 16.32 11.02 -0.39
N GLN A 207 15.74 10.80 -1.59
CA GLN A 207 15.78 9.53 -2.27
C GLN A 207 16.61 9.46 -3.54
N HIS A 208 17.30 10.51 -3.99
CA HIS A 208 17.93 10.52 -5.33
C HIS A 208 16.95 10.09 -6.46
N LEU A 209 15.68 10.43 -6.33
CA LEU A 209 14.65 10.11 -7.31
C LEU A 209 14.84 11.00 -8.55
N GLY A 210 15.21 10.38 -9.68
CA GLY A 210 15.34 11.09 -10.96
C GLY A 210 16.78 11.45 -11.32
N ALA A 211 17.74 10.69 -10.88
CA ALA A 211 19.10 10.70 -11.46
C ALA A 211 19.23 9.46 -12.35
N ASP A 212 19.04 9.68 -13.65
CA ASP A 212 19.88 9.40 -14.81
C ASP A 212 19.34 10.12 -15.99
#